data_d49a6bef34f83ae82dc04261409d560e
#
_entry.id   d49a6bef34f83ae82dc04261409d560e
#
_cell.length_a   1.000
_cell.length_b   1.000
_cell.length_c   1.000
_cell.angle_alpha   90.00
_cell.angle_beta   90.00
_cell.angle_gamma   90.00
#
_symmetry.space_group_name_H-M   'P 1'
#
loop_
_entity.id
_entity.type
_entity.pdbx_description
1 polymer ?
#
loop_
_entity_poly.entity_id
_entity_poly.type
_entity_poly.pdbx_seq_one_letter_code
_entity_poly.pdbx_strand_id
1 'polypeptide(L)'
;MSIDIVNLIESNPITKLNGNYQSKLVEKVQKTFNNYEQQMFLASFYCYLKHDNQNDFVIDLDNVWEWLGFAQKVKAKLLLEKQFTINTDYKKLLYQQGKQDDKTHGGHNKETFMLNVETFKKFCLKAGTKKADEIHDYYIKLENVLQEFLVEESNELKLQLEDAKNEIIQLEDKKKQEYDAMLEKQKIIEREKRLLKEYAIS
;
A
#
# COMPACT_ATOMS: atom_id res chain seq x y z
N MET A 1 10.50 -1.71 -20.92
CA MET A 1 11.56 -1.00 -20.20
C MET A 1 11.76 -1.74 -18.88
N SER A 2 12.97 -2.20 -18.57
CA SER A 2 13.23 -2.92 -17.30
C SER A 2 13.46 -1.95 -16.15
N ILE A 3 13.07 -2.35 -14.95
CA ILE A 3 13.33 -1.60 -13.72
C ILE A 3 14.56 -2.22 -13.06
N ASP A 4 15.49 -1.39 -12.64
CA ASP A 4 16.57 -1.79 -11.75
C ASP A 4 16.10 -1.61 -10.29
N ILE A 5 15.39 -2.65 -9.79
CA ILE A 5 14.83 -2.62 -8.43
C ILE A 5 15.93 -2.67 -7.36
N VAL A 6 17.07 -3.28 -7.66
CA VAL A 6 18.22 -3.33 -6.74
C VAL A 6 18.79 -1.92 -6.57
N ASN A 7 18.96 -1.19 -7.65
CA ASN A 7 19.39 0.20 -7.61
C ASN A 7 18.39 1.10 -6.86
N LEU A 8 17.09 0.89 -7.06
CA LEU A 8 16.06 1.60 -6.29
C LEU A 8 16.19 1.37 -4.77
N ILE A 9 16.54 0.16 -4.35
CA ILE A 9 16.69 -0.18 -2.93
C ILE A 9 18.02 0.32 -2.37
N GLU A 10 19.12 0.17 -3.08
CA GLU A 10 20.47 0.32 -2.54
C GLU A 10 21.13 1.67 -2.82
N SER A 11 20.82 2.28 -3.97
CA SER A 11 21.61 3.40 -4.49
C SER A 11 20.93 4.75 -4.47
N ASN A 12 19.67 4.85 -4.01
CA ASN A 12 18.89 6.08 -4.13
C ASN A 12 18.54 6.72 -2.78
N PRO A 13 19.49 7.45 -2.15
CA PRO A 13 19.25 8.14 -0.87
C PRO A 13 18.17 9.23 -0.96
N ILE A 14 17.81 9.69 -2.18
CA ILE A 14 16.77 10.71 -2.43
C ILE A 14 15.36 10.15 -2.17
N THR A 15 15.21 8.82 -2.19
CA THR A 15 13.92 8.14 -2.00
C THR A 15 13.61 7.78 -0.55
N LYS A 16 14.41 8.24 0.43
CA LYS A 16 14.02 8.11 1.83
C LYS A 16 12.67 8.77 2.06
N LEU A 17 11.81 8.11 2.81
CA LEU A 17 10.62 8.74 3.36
C LEU A 17 11.09 9.97 4.15
N ASN A 18 10.87 11.15 3.60
CA ASN A 18 11.14 12.40 4.29
C ASN A 18 9.84 12.92 4.91
N GLY A 19 9.95 13.74 5.95
CA GLY A 19 8.83 14.21 6.77
C GLY A 19 7.74 15.04 6.06
N ASN A 20 7.77 15.13 4.73
CA ASN A 20 6.75 15.84 3.94
C ASN A 20 5.49 14.98 3.67
N TYR A 21 5.50 13.70 3.98
CA TYR A 21 4.32 12.85 3.89
C TYR A 21 3.58 12.84 5.23
N GLN A 22 2.48 13.57 5.31
CA GLN A 22 1.61 13.69 6.51
C GLN A 22 0.70 12.47 6.71
N SER A 23 1.14 11.28 6.39
CA SER A 23 0.38 10.07 6.61
C SER A 23 0.86 9.38 7.89
N LYS A 24 -0.06 9.06 8.81
CA LYS A 24 0.22 8.30 10.05
C LYS A 24 0.95 6.99 9.76
N LEU A 25 0.62 6.32 8.65
CA LEU A 25 1.32 5.12 8.21
C LEU A 25 2.79 5.40 7.88
N VAL A 26 3.06 6.49 7.17
CA VAL A 26 4.43 6.89 6.81
C VAL A 26 5.24 7.20 8.07
N GLU A 27 4.67 7.93 9.02
CA GLU A 27 5.35 8.19 10.30
C GLU A 27 5.65 6.90 11.06
N LYS A 28 4.71 5.94 11.06
CA LYS A 28 4.90 4.65 11.72
C LYS A 28 6.01 3.83 11.04
N VAL A 29 6.05 3.81 9.71
CA VAL A 29 7.14 3.18 8.94
C VAL A 29 8.48 3.86 9.24
N GLN A 30 8.55 5.19 9.28
CA GLN A 30 9.78 5.92 9.62
C GLN A 30 10.30 5.61 11.02
N LYS A 31 9.40 5.46 12.00
CA LYS A 31 9.76 5.15 13.39
C LYS A 31 10.21 3.70 13.58
N THR A 32 9.63 2.76 12.83
CA THR A 32 9.80 1.32 13.03
C THR A 32 10.89 0.73 12.16
N PHE A 33 11.04 1.22 10.92
CA PHE A 33 11.94 0.66 9.92
C PHE A 33 13.29 1.37 9.89
N ASN A 34 14.36 0.59 9.71
CA ASN A 34 15.68 1.15 9.40
C ASN A 34 15.70 1.73 7.96
N ASN A 35 16.79 2.41 7.60
CA ASN A 35 16.90 3.06 6.29
C ASN A 35 16.74 2.10 5.12
N TYR A 36 17.26 0.88 5.22
CA TYR A 36 17.17 -0.14 4.17
C TYR A 36 15.73 -0.66 4.02
N GLU A 37 15.06 -0.95 5.12
CA GLU A 37 13.66 -1.37 5.13
C GLU A 37 12.72 -0.29 4.59
N GLN A 38 13.01 0.99 4.87
CA GLN A 38 12.27 2.12 4.28
C GLN A 38 12.47 2.19 2.76
N GLN A 39 13.68 1.92 2.26
CA GLN A 39 13.94 1.85 0.82
C GLN A 39 13.20 0.67 0.16
N MET A 40 13.18 -0.49 0.80
CA MET A 40 12.40 -1.64 0.33
C MET A 40 10.91 -1.31 0.26
N PHE A 41 10.38 -0.62 1.27
CA PHE A 41 8.99 -0.16 1.28
C PHE A 41 8.71 0.78 0.10
N LEU A 42 9.55 1.79 -0.11
CA LEU A 42 9.40 2.75 -1.20
C LEU A 42 9.51 2.11 -2.59
N ALA A 43 10.49 1.22 -2.79
CA ALA A 43 10.66 0.51 -4.04
C ALA A 43 9.44 -0.37 -4.35
N SER A 44 8.91 -1.07 -3.34
CA SER A 44 7.69 -1.88 -3.46
C SER A 44 6.47 -1.02 -3.81
N PHE A 45 6.33 0.13 -3.16
CA PHE A 45 5.23 1.07 -3.39
C PHE A 45 5.34 1.73 -4.78
N TYR A 46 6.55 2.11 -5.21
CA TYR A 46 6.79 2.59 -6.57
C TYR A 46 6.37 1.58 -7.63
N CYS A 47 6.76 0.31 -7.46
CA CYS A 47 6.37 -0.76 -8.37
C CYS A 47 4.84 -0.92 -8.43
N TYR A 48 4.17 -0.88 -7.27
CA TYR A 48 2.71 -0.96 -7.18
C TYR A 48 2.00 0.18 -7.93
N LEU A 49 2.50 1.41 -7.83
CA LEU A 49 1.88 2.59 -8.47
C LEU A 49 2.15 2.70 -9.98
N LYS A 50 3.26 2.17 -10.46
CA LYS A 50 3.73 2.40 -11.83
C LYS A 50 3.53 1.22 -12.76
N HIS A 51 3.30 0.04 -12.23
CA HIS A 51 3.24 -1.20 -13.00
C HIS A 51 2.11 -2.10 -12.55
N ASP A 52 1.53 -2.82 -13.52
CA ASP A 52 0.65 -3.94 -13.21
C ASP A 52 1.50 -5.09 -12.65
N ASN A 53 1.19 -5.49 -11.41
CA ASN A 53 1.99 -6.49 -10.68
C ASN A 53 2.05 -7.87 -11.36
N GLN A 54 1.04 -8.21 -12.18
CA GLN A 54 0.90 -9.52 -12.82
C GLN A 54 1.19 -9.48 -14.31
N ASN A 55 0.91 -8.37 -14.99
CA ASN A 55 0.97 -8.30 -16.45
C ASN A 55 2.22 -7.57 -16.97
N ASP A 56 2.88 -6.74 -16.15
CA ASP A 56 4.08 -6.02 -16.53
C ASP A 56 5.34 -6.80 -16.16
N PHE A 57 6.04 -7.30 -17.15
CA PHE A 57 7.30 -8.04 -17.01
C PHE A 57 8.48 -7.08 -17.08
N VAL A 58 8.81 -6.46 -15.96
CA VAL A 58 9.73 -5.32 -15.89
C VAL A 58 11.02 -5.58 -15.09
N ILE A 59 11.11 -6.70 -14.37
CA ILE A 59 12.27 -7.03 -13.51
C ILE A 59 13.12 -8.09 -14.19
N ASP A 60 14.37 -7.72 -14.55
CA ASP A 60 15.33 -8.62 -15.16
C ASP A 60 16.02 -9.49 -14.10
N LEU A 61 15.97 -10.81 -14.28
CA LEU A 61 16.67 -11.77 -13.42
C LEU A 61 18.16 -11.48 -13.34
N ASP A 62 18.76 -10.95 -14.41
CA ASP A 62 20.20 -10.62 -14.46
C ASP A 62 20.58 -9.56 -13.43
N ASN A 63 19.67 -8.66 -13.09
CA ASN A 63 19.89 -7.59 -12.13
C ASN A 63 19.66 -8.02 -10.67
N VAL A 64 18.96 -9.13 -10.42
CA VAL A 64 18.50 -9.47 -9.06
C VAL A 64 19.07 -10.76 -8.49
N TRP A 65 19.58 -11.69 -9.30
CA TRP A 65 20.03 -12.98 -8.81
C TRP A 65 21.21 -12.89 -7.82
N GLU A 66 22.17 -12.02 -8.10
CA GLU A 66 23.36 -11.82 -7.25
C GLU A 66 22.96 -11.11 -5.95
N TRP A 67 22.15 -10.07 -6.06
CA TRP A 67 21.60 -9.33 -4.91
C TRP A 67 20.81 -10.25 -3.97
N LEU A 68 20.07 -11.23 -4.51
CA LEU A 68 19.38 -12.25 -3.72
C LEU A 68 20.31 -13.28 -3.07
N GLY A 69 21.62 -13.21 -3.32
CA GLY A 69 22.61 -14.08 -2.71
C GLY A 69 22.78 -15.45 -3.35
N PHE A 70 22.32 -15.63 -4.60
CA PHE A 70 22.66 -16.85 -5.33
C PHE A 70 24.13 -16.87 -5.71
N ALA A 71 24.81 -18.00 -5.47
CA ALA A 71 26.22 -18.15 -5.85
C ALA A 71 26.43 -18.18 -7.37
N GLN A 72 25.41 -18.53 -8.13
CA GLN A 72 25.47 -18.64 -9.60
C GLN A 72 24.09 -18.34 -10.20
N LYS A 73 24.03 -17.63 -11.31
CA LYS A 73 22.81 -17.33 -12.08
C LYS A 73 22.03 -18.60 -12.44
N VAL A 74 22.72 -19.70 -12.74
CA VAL A 74 22.09 -20.99 -13.09
C VAL A 74 21.18 -21.49 -11.97
N LYS A 75 21.57 -21.34 -10.72
CA LYS A 75 20.73 -21.76 -9.56
C LYS A 75 19.47 -20.93 -9.47
N ALA A 76 19.57 -19.62 -9.67
CA ALA A 76 18.41 -18.72 -9.72
C ALA A 76 17.47 -19.09 -10.89
N LYS A 77 18.03 -19.33 -12.07
CA LYS A 77 17.28 -19.78 -13.24
C LYS A 77 16.54 -21.09 -12.99
N LEU A 78 17.22 -22.10 -12.42
CA LEU A 78 16.61 -23.40 -12.10
C LEU A 78 15.45 -23.27 -11.10
N LEU A 79 15.60 -22.40 -10.10
CA LEU A 79 14.52 -22.10 -9.14
C LEU A 79 13.33 -21.46 -9.85
N LEU A 80 13.59 -20.49 -10.72
CA LEU A 80 12.55 -19.82 -11.51
C LEU A 80 11.76 -20.80 -12.37
N GLU A 81 12.48 -21.58 -13.19
CA GLU A 81 11.87 -22.56 -14.09
C GLU A 81 11.14 -23.72 -13.38
N LYS A 82 11.60 -24.08 -12.16
CA LYS A 82 10.96 -25.14 -11.36
C LYS A 82 9.69 -24.68 -10.65
N GLN A 83 9.64 -23.43 -10.21
CA GLN A 83 8.62 -22.93 -9.28
C GLN A 83 7.58 -22.00 -9.92
N PHE A 84 7.85 -21.54 -11.13
CA PHE A 84 7.07 -20.51 -11.80
C PHE A 84 6.75 -20.88 -13.26
N THR A 85 5.69 -20.32 -13.78
CA THR A 85 5.16 -20.66 -15.12
C THR A 85 5.56 -19.60 -16.13
N ILE A 86 6.17 -20.06 -17.24
CA ILE A 86 6.54 -19.19 -18.37
C ILE A 86 5.28 -18.53 -18.96
N ASN A 87 5.43 -17.28 -19.39
CA ASN A 87 4.38 -16.42 -19.95
C ASN A 87 3.27 -15.99 -18.97
N THR A 88 3.23 -16.55 -17.77
CA THR A 88 2.34 -16.13 -16.68
C THR A 88 3.12 -15.37 -15.61
N ASP A 89 4.17 -15.99 -15.09
CA ASP A 89 4.98 -15.43 -13.99
C ASP A 89 6.23 -14.71 -14.54
N TYR A 90 6.81 -15.22 -15.62
CA TYR A 90 7.98 -14.63 -16.26
C TYR A 90 7.96 -14.83 -17.78
N LYS A 91 8.70 -13.98 -18.50
CA LYS A 91 8.95 -14.10 -19.94
C LYS A 91 10.41 -14.41 -20.19
N LYS A 92 10.65 -15.28 -21.17
CA LYS A 92 11.98 -15.57 -21.70
C LYS A 92 12.20 -14.81 -22.99
N LEU A 93 13.16 -13.90 -23.03
CA LEU A 93 13.54 -13.15 -24.22
C LEU A 93 14.83 -13.71 -24.77
N LEU A 94 14.84 -13.97 -26.08
CA LEU A 94 16.01 -14.41 -26.82
C LEU A 94 16.50 -13.22 -27.64
N TYR A 95 17.63 -12.64 -27.29
CA TYR A 95 18.28 -11.63 -28.11
C TYR A 95 19.13 -12.33 -29.16
N GLN A 96 18.70 -12.33 -30.43
CA GLN A 96 19.58 -12.63 -31.56
C GLN A 96 20.43 -11.40 -31.79
N GLN A 97 21.74 -11.48 -31.49
CA GLN A 97 22.68 -10.48 -31.97
C GLN A 97 22.68 -10.58 -33.49
N GLY A 98 22.35 -9.47 -34.15
CA GLY A 98 22.32 -9.37 -35.60
C GLY A 98 23.66 -9.86 -36.19
N LYS A 99 23.56 -10.50 -37.38
CA LYS A 99 24.70 -10.95 -38.13
C LYS A 99 25.72 -9.83 -38.29
N GLN A 100 26.80 -9.88 -37.53
CA GLN A 100 28.05 -9.27 -37.96
C GLN A 100 28.79 -10.33 -38.74
N ASP A 101 29.01 -10.04 -40.04
CA ASP A 101 29.99 -10.75 -40.85
C ASP A 101 31.33 -10.62 -40.18
N ASP A 102 31.84 -11.66 -39.61
CA ASP A 102 33.17 -12.20 -39.74
C ASP A 102 33.46 -13.30 -38.71
N LYS A 103 34.14 -14.28 -39.18
CA LYS A 103 34.67 -15.50 -38.62
C LYS A 103 35.32 -15.35 -37.23
N THR A 104 34.55 -15.34 -36.15
CA THR A 104 35.05 -15.74 -34.82
C THR A 104 33.92 -16.20 -33.93
N HIS A 105 33.95 -17.49 -33.61
CA HIS A 105 33.39 -18.19 -32.44
C HIS A 105 32.05 -17.71 -31.84
N GLY A 106 31.02 -18.51 -32.15
CA GLY A 106 29.89 -18.76 -31.27
C GLY A 106 29.15 -17.53 -30.71
N GLY A 107 28.27 -16.92 -31.48
CA GLY A 107 27.29 -15.96 -30.95
C GLY A 107 26.41 -16.65 -29.92
N HIS A 108 26.66 -16.40 -28.62
CA HIS A 108 25.78 -16.86 -27.58
C HIS A 108 24.46 -16.09 -27.69
N ASN A 109 23.36 -16.78 -28.02
CA ASN A 109 22.04 -16.25 -27.83
C ASN A 109 21.86 -15.93 -26.33
N LYS A 110 21.89 -14.65 -25.97
CA LYS A 110 21.71 -14.22 -24.59
C LYS A 110 20.23 -14.42 -24.22
N GLU A 111 19.97 -15.34 -23.32
CA GLU A 111 18.65 -15.51 -22.72
C GLU A 111 18.49 -14.50 -21.57
N THR A 112 17.40 -13.74 -21.61
CA THR A 112 17.00 -12.82 -20.53
C THR A 112 15.65 -13.29 -19.99
N PHE A 113 15.53 -13.32 -18.66
CA PHE A 113 14.31 -13.71 -17.97
C PHE A 113 13.71 -12.47 -17.30
N MET A 114 12.54 -12.07 -17.78
CA MET A 114 11.81 -10.92 -17.27
C MET A 114 10.67 -11.37 -16.36
N LEU A 115 10.71 -10.98 -15.09
CA LEU A 115 9.71 -11.29 -14.08
C LEU A 115 8.70 -10.15 -13.96
N ASN A 116 7.45 -10.48 -13.63
CA ASN A 116 6.53 -9.49 -13.14
C ASN A 116 6.79 -9.20 -11.65
N VAL A 117 6.19 -8.15 -11.10
CA VAL A 117 6.45 -7.70 -9.73
C VAL A 117 6.00 -8.74 -8.70
N GLU A 118 4.87 -9.39 -8.92
CA GLU A 118 4.36 -10.44 -8.02
C GLU A 118 5.30 -11.65 -7.99
N THR A 119 5.74 -12.09 -9.17
CA THR A 119 6.70 -13.20 -9.28
C THR A 119 8.02 -12.86 -8.61
N PHE A 120 8.52 -11.64 -8.77
CA PHE A 120 9.75 -11.23 -8.08
C PHE A 120 9.62 -11.33 -6.56
N LYS A 121 8.51 -10.86 -5.99
CA LYS A 121 8.25 -11.00 -4.54
C LYS A 121 8.22 -12.47 -4.09
N LYS A 122 7.48 -13.30 -4.81
CA LYS A 122 7.43 -14.76 -4.57
C LYS A 122 8.79 -15.42 -4.73
N PHE A 123 9.57 -14.99 -5.71
CA PHE A 123 10.92 -15.48 -5.97
C PHE A 123 11.89 -15.15 -4.82
N CYS A 124 11.83 -13.92 -4.30
CA CYS A 124 12.57 -13.53 -3.10
C CYS A 124 12.26 -14.46 -1.92
N LEU A 125 10.99 -14.78 -1.70
CA LEU A 125 10.56 -15.65 -0.61
C LEU A 125 10.99 -17.12 -0.78
N LYS A 126 11.23 -17.57 -2.02
CA LYS A 126 11.62 -18.96 -2.34
C LYS A 126 13.11 -19.15 -2.55
N ALA A 127 13.91 -18.11 -2.52
CA ALA A 127 15.33 -18.15 -2.89
C ALA A 127 16.20 -19.01 -1.95
N GLY A 128 15.77 -19.21 -0.69
CA GLY A 128 16.50 -20.05 0.28
C GLY A 128 17.92 -19.56 0.55
N THR A 129 18.14 -18.26 0.50
CA THR A 129 19.42 -17.60 0.75
C THR A 129 19.34 -16.74 2.00
N LYS A 130 20.46 -16.37 2.56
CA LYS A 130 20.52 -15.46 3.71
C LYS A 130 19.79 -14.12 3.42
N LYS A 131 19.87 -13.63 2.19
CA LYS A 131 19.16 -12.42 1.76
C LYS A 131 17.66 -12.63 1.71
N ALA A 132 17.21 -13.81 1.33
CA ALA A 132 15.80 -14.18 1.38
C ALA A 132 15.28 -14.17 2.83
N ASP A 133 16.03 -14.66 3.79
CA ASP A 133 15.65 -14.64 5.21
C ASP A 133 15.50 -13.20 5.72
N GLU A 134 16.42 -12.28 5.36
CA GLU A 134 16.29 -10.85 5.67
C GLU A 134 15.02 -10.22 5.07
N ILE A 135 14.64 -10.63 3.85
CA ILE A 135 13.42 -10.17 3.19
C ILE A 135 12.17 -10.74 3.86
N HIS A 136 12.20 -12.00 4.31
CA HIS A 136 11.11 -12.59 5.10
C HIS A 136 10.88 -11.81 6.40
N ASP A 137 11.94 -11.53 7.15
CA ASP A 137 11.87 -10.77 8.40
C ASP A 137 11.28 -9.36 8.15
N TYR A 138 11.69 -8.72 7.05
CA TYR A 138 11.11 -7.45 6.64
C TYR A 138 9.60 -7.55 6.38
N TYR A 139 9.13 -8.58 5.66
CA TYR A 139 7.70 -8.75 5.39
C TYR A 139 6.89 -9.03 6.65
N ILE A 140 7.41 -9.83 7.59
CA ILE A 140 6.76 -10.08 8.89
C ILE A 140 6.65 -8.77 9.67
N LYS A 141 7.72 -7.98 9.70
CA LYS A 141 7.74 -6.68 10.36
C LYS A 141 6.76 -5.69 9.70
N LEU A 142 6.68 -5.69 8.37
CA LEU A 142 5.73 -4.86 7.62
C LEU A 142 4.28 -5.24 7.95
N GLU A 143 3.97 -6.53 8.00
CA GLU A 143 2.63 -7.03 8.37
C GLU A 143 2.25 -6.54 9.77
N ASN A 144 3.13 -6.68 10.75
CA ASN A 144 2.90 -6.21 12.11
C ASN A 144 2.62 -4.70 12.16
N VAL A 145 3.42 -3.89 11.45
CA VAL A 145 3.23 -2.43 11.37
C VAL A 145 1.88 -2.08 10.76
N LEU A 146 1.46 -2.79 9.70
CA LEU A 146 0.17 -2.57 9.06
C LEU A 146 -0.99 -2.98 9.96
N GLN A 147 -0.88 -4.10 10.67
CA GLN A 147 -1.91 -4.55 11.62
C GLN A 147 -2.09 -3.55 12.76
N GLU A 148 -1.00 -3.09 13.38
CA GLU A 148 -1.05 -2.07 14.42
C GLU A 148 -1.67 -0.77 13.90
N PHE A 149 -1.28 -0.32 12.71
CA PHE A 149 -1.84 0.87 12.07
C PHE A 149 -3.36 0.74 11.87
N LEU A 150 -3.83 -0.39 11.35
CA LEU A 150 -5.26 -0.64 11.12
C LEU A 150 -6.06 -0.67 12.43
N VAL A 151 -5.50 -1.22 13.50
CA VAL A 151 -6.15 -1.23 14.83
C VAL A 151 -6.26 0.19 15.38
N GLU A 152 -5.20 1.00 15.29
CA GLU A 152 -5.19 2.41 15.73
C GLU A 152 -6.23 3.24 14.96
N GLU A 153 -6.26 3.16 13.64
CA GLU A 153 -7.23 3.86 12.79
C GLU A 153 -8.67 3.42 13.07
N SER A 154 -8.89 2.10 13.25
CA SER A 154 -10.22 1.57 13.59
C SER A 154 -10.73 2.10 14.94
N ASN A 155 -9.86 2.19 15.94
CA ASN A 155 -10.23 2.69 17.25
C ASN A 155 -10.52 4.20 17.20
N GLU A 156 -9.72 4.97 16.48
CA GLU A 156 -9.95 6.41 16.29
C GLU A 156 -11.29 6.68 15.59
N LEU A 157 -11.60 5.94 14.52
CA LEU A 157 -12.88 6.06 13.83
C LEU A 157 -14.07 5.69 14.72
N LYS A 158 -13.93 4.70 15.59
CA LYS A 158 -14.98 4.34 16.57
C LYS A 158 -15.24 5.47 17.55
N LEU A 159 -14.20 6.11 18.07
CA LEU A 159 -14.33 7.26 18.98
C LEU A 159 -15.03 8.43 18.28
N GLN A 160 -14.61 8.78 17.07
CA GLN A 160 -15.25 9.84 16.27
C GLN A 160 -16.74 9.55 16.00
N LEU A 161 -17.06 8.28 15.71
CA LEU A 161 -18.44 7.87 15.50
C LEU A 161 -19.28 8.00 16.80
N GLU A 162 -18.73 7.65 17.93
CA GLU A 162 -19.39 7.77 19.23
C GLU A 162 -19.63 9.24 19.60
N ASP A 163 -18.64 10.10 19.41
CA ASP A 163 -18.76 11.53 19.61
C ASP A 163 -19.83 12.14 18.71
N ALA A 164 -19.83 11.82 17.44
CA ALA A 164 -20.86 12.29 16.51
C ALA A 164 -22.28 11.82 16.89
N LYS A 165 -22.44 10.59 17.38
CA LYS A 165 -23.73 10.09 17.88
C LYS A 165 -24.20 10.87 19.11
N ASN A 166 -23.26 11.17 20.03
CA ASN A 166 -23.60 11.95 21.22
C ASN A 166 -24.00 13.37 20.87
N GLU A 167 -23.36 14.01 19.90
CA GLU A 167 -23.76 15.33 19.39
C GLU A 167 -25.16 15.29 18.78
N ILE A 168 -25.49 14.28 18.00
CA ILE A 168 -26.83 14.11 17.41
C ILE A 168 -27.89 14.02 18.50
N ILE A 169 -27.66 13.19 19.53
CA ILE A 169 -28.60 13.05 20.66
C ILE A 169 -28.81 14.40 21.37
N GLN A 170 -27.74 15.14 21.64
CA GLN A 170 -27.86 16.46 22.27
C GLN A 170 -28.65 17.46 21.42
N LEU A 171 -28.43 17.45 20.10
CA LEU A 171 -29.19 18.31 19.18
C LEU A 171 -30.66 17.93 19.09
N GLU A 172 -30.99 16.65 19.12
CA GLU A 172 -32.37 16.15 19.13
C GLU A 172 -33.09 16.55 20.43
N ASP A 173 -32.44 16.38 21.58
CA ASP A 173 -32.99 16.79 22.88
C ASP A 173 -33.22 18.31 22.94
N LYS A 174 -32.27 19.11 22.46
CA LYS A 174 -32.41 20.56 22.38
C LYS A 174 -33.59 20.96 21.48
N LYS A 175 -33.70 20.35 20.32
CA LYS A 175 -34.78 20.60 19.37
C LYS A 175 -36.14 20.23 19.95
N LYS A 176 -36.22 19.14 20.70
CA LYS A 176 -37.44 18.74 21.39
C LYS A 176 -37.81 19.75 22.49
N GLN A 177 -36.89 20.22 23.28
CA GLN A 177 -37.12 21.25 24.29
C GLN A 177 -37.60 22.57 23.67
N GLU A 178 -37.00 23.01 22.56
CA GLU A 178 -37.47 24.18 21.82
C GLU A 178 -38.89 24.03 21.27
N TYR A 179 -39.20 22.85 20.74
CA TYR A 179 -40.52 22.55 20.25
C TYR A 179 -41.57 22.56 21.37
N ASP A 180 -41.30 21.91 22.50
CA ASP A 180 -42.17 21.88 23.66
C ASP A 180 -42.44 23.29 24.23
N ALA A 181 -41.40 24.11 24.32
CA ALA A 181 -41.50 25.50 24.74
C ALA A 181 -42.34 26.35 23.77
N MET A 182 -42.21 26.11 22.44
CA MET A 182 -43.01 26.79 21.45
C MET A 182 -44.49 26.40 21.55
N LEU A 183 -44.76 25.10 21.76
CA LEU A 183 -46.15 24.59 21.94
C LEU A 183 -46.81 25.18 23.17
N GLU A 184 -46.10 25.34 24.27
CA GLU A 184 -46.60 25.95 25.50
C GLU A 184 -46.93 27.45 25.33
N LYS A 185 -46.07 28.18 24.64
CA LYS A 185 -46.34 29.58 24.27
C LYS A 185 -47.58 29.70 23.41
N GLN A 186 -47.80 28.80 22.47
CA GLN A 186 -48.98 28.81 21.60
C GLN A 186 -50.27 28.56 22.40
N LYS A 187 -50.24 27.64 23.36
CA LYS A 187 -51.39 27.41 24.27
C LYS A 187 -51.77 28.64 25.08
N ILE A 188 -50.76 29.37 25.60
CA ILE A 188 -50.99 30.61 26.36
C ILE A 188 -51.65 31.65 25.45
N ILE A 189 -51.14 31.89 24.26
CA ILE A 189 -51.70 32.84 23.28
C ILE A 189 -53.17 32.49 22.93
N GLU A 190 -53.46 31.21 22.70
CA GLU A 190 -54.84 30.77 22.41
C GLU A 190 -55.77 31.01 23.62
N ARG A 191 -55.27 30.80 24.85
CA ARG A 191 -56.05 31.09 26.06
C ARG A 191 -56.35 32.57 26.21
N GLU A 192 -55.34 33.41 26.00
CA GLU A 192 -55.54 34.87 26.03
C GLU A 192 -56.52 35.37 24.96
N LYS A 193 -56.40 34.85 23.73
CA LYS A 193 -57.34 35.17 22.65
C LYS A 193 -58.81 34.76 22.98
N ARG A 194 -58.97 33.67 23.69
CA ARG A 194 -60.28 33.19 24.12
C ARG A 194 -60.87 34.11 25.18
N LEU A 195 -60.13 34.50 26.19
CA LEU A 195 -60.52 35.45 27.23
C LEU A 195 -60.91 36.82 26.63
N LEU A 196 -60.09 37.36 25.72
CA LEU A 196 -60.39 38.60 25.03
C LEU A 196 -61.71 38.56 24.24
N LYS A 197 -62.03 37.46 23.61
CA LYS A 197 -63.35 37.27 22.95
C LYS A 197 -64.50 37.26 23.90
N GLU A 198 -64.37 36.64 25.08
CA GLU A 198 -65.41 36.61 26.11
C GLU A 198 -65.68 38.01 26.68
N TYR A 199 -64.65 38.83 26.91
CA TYR A 199 -64.79 40.21 27.33
C TYR A 199 -65.37 41.15 26.30
N ALA A 200 -65.24 40.86 24.99
CA ALA A 200 -65.79 41.71 23.91
C ALA A 200 -67.30 41.46 23.64
N ILE A 201 -67.86 40.40 24.23
CA ILE A 201 -69.28 40.00 24.03
C ILE A 201 -70.16 40.37 25.27
N SER A 202 -69.51 40.75 26.38
CA SER A 202 -70.20 41.21 27.59
C SER A 202 -70.29 42.72 27.64
#